data_36489764f79f3bd413d749dc04c3f693
#
_entry.id   36489764f79f3bd413d749dc04c3f693
#
_cell.length_a   1.000
_cell.length_b   1.000
_cell.length_c   1.000
_cell.angle_alpha   90.00
_cell.angle_beta   90.00
_cell.angle_gamma   90.00
#
_symmetry.space_group_name_H-M   'P 1'
#
loop_
_entity.id
_entity.type
_entity.pdbx_description
1 polymer ?
#
loop_
_entity_poly.entity_id
_entity_poly.type
_entity_poly.pdbx_seq_one_letter_code
_entity_poly.pdbx_strand_id
1 'polypeptide(L)'
;MTMKLAIAGDSAGEGLAKVLADHLKDRFDVHEVSRTDAGPDAFYATLSDRVASGVIDGTYDKAILVCGTGIGVCISANKVPGIRAALTHDTYSAERAALSNNAQIITMGARVIGTELAKAIADAFLAQTFDENGRSAGNVQAINEVDGKYNAR
;
A
#
# COMPACT_ATOMS: atom_id res chain seq x y z
N MET A 1 -2.18 -3.79 20.01
CA MET A 1 -1.58 -2.53 19.55
C MET A 1 -2.24 -2.08 18.26
N THR A 2 -2.38 -0.79 18.09
CA THR A 2 -3.01 -0.23 16.90
C THR A 2 -2.08 -0.35 15.70
N MET A 3 -2.62 -0.77 14.57
CA MET A 3 -1.87 -0.87 13.31
C MET A 3 -1.33 0.52 12.90
N LYS A 4 -0.06 0.58 12.56
CA LYS A 4 0.57 1.78 12.01
C LYS A 4 0.42 1.76 10.49
N LEU A 5 -0.30 2.73 9.97
CA LEU A 5 -0.68 2.80 8.56
C LEU A 5 -0.12 4.06 7.92
N ALA A 6 0.72 3.91 6.89
CA ALA A 6 1.16 5.03 6.07
C ALA A 6 0.20 5.23 4.90
N ILE A 7 -0.13 6.46 4.62
CA ILE A 7 -0.91 6.84 3.43
C ILE A 7 -0.18 7.99 2.75
N ALA A 8 0.05 7.88 1.46
CA ALA A 8 0.78 8.90 0.72
C ALA A 8 0.35 8.96 -0.74
N GLY A 9 0.40 10.13 -1.32
CA GLY A 9 0.13 10.36 -2.73
C GLY A 9 1.12 11.34 -3.34
N ASP A 10 1.37 11.19 -4.64
CA ASP A 10 2.09 12.19 -5.41
C ASP A 10 1.20 13.42 -5.67
N SER A 11 1.61 14.33 -6.53
CA SER A 11 0.83 15.54 -6.81
C SER A 11 -0.60 15.26 -7.29
N ALA A 12 -0.82 14.16 -8.00
CA ALA A 12 -2.17 13.76 -8.46
C ALA A 12 -2.95 13.02 -7.37
N GLY A 13 -2.26 12.33 -6.46
CA GLY A 13 -2.86 11.46 -5.46
C GLY A 13 -2.98 12.04 -4.06
N GLU A 14 -2.27 13.12 -3.76
CA GLU A 14 -2.21 13.68 -2.40
C GLU A 14 -3.59 14.04 -1.84
N GLY A 15 -4.46 14.61 -2.67
CA GLY A 15 -5.81 14.96 -2.24
C GLY A 15 -6.61 13.75 -1.75
N LEU A 16 -6.58 12.65 -2.50
CA LEU A 16 -7.24 11.42 -2.10
C LEU A 16 -6.55 10.77 -0.89
N ALA A 17 -5.23 10.83 -0.82
CA ALA A 17 -4.48 10.33 0.33
C ALA A 17 -4.94 11.01 1.63
N LYS A 18 -5.14 12.32 1.62
CA LYS A 18 -5.64 13.07 2.77
C LYS A 18 -7.07 12.70 3.15
N VAL A 19 -7.93 12.47 2.16
CA VAL A 19 -9.31 12.02 2.40
C VAL A 19 -9.30 10.65 3.08
N LEU A 20 -8.46 9.71 2.62
CA LEU A 20 -8.33 8.40 3.23
C LEU A 20 -7.74 8.47 4.64
N ALA A 21 -6.75 9.32 4.85
CA ALA A 21 -6.16 9.51 6.18
C ALA A 21 -7.22 10.00 7.18
N ASP A 22 -8.03 10.97 6.80
CA ASP A 22 -9.13 11.46 7.63
C ASP A 22 -10.17 10.37 7.91
N HIS A 23 -10.51 9.56 6.91
CA HIS A 23 -11.47 8.46 7.06
C HIS A 23 -10.99 7.38 8.04
N LEU A 24 -9.68 7.13 8.11
CA LEU A 24 -9.10 6.00 8.83
C LEU A 24 -8.50 6.37 10.19
N LYS A 25 -8.30 7.64 10.49
CA LYS A 25 -7.54 8.12 11.67
C LYS A 25 -8.09 7.68 13.02
N ASP A 26 -9.40 7.43 13.13
CA ASP A 26 -10.01 7.05 14.40
C ASP A 26 -9.88 5.54 14.68
N ARG A 27 -9.48 4.75 13.68
CA ARG A 27 -9.40 3.28 13.77
C ARG A 27 -7.97 2.76 13.72
N PHE A 28 -7.05 3.54 13.17
CA PHE A 28 -5.64 3.15 12.97
C PHE A 28 -4.72 4.29 13.40
N ASP A 29 -3.47 3.96 13.65
CA ASP A 29 -2.41 4.96 13.82
C ASP A 29 -1.95 5.41 12.43
N VAL A 30 -2.62 6.42 11.89
CA VAL A 30 -2.45 6.88 10.51
C VAL A 30 -1.38 7.94 10.42
N HIS A 31 -0.45 7.72 9.47
CA HIS A 31 0.60 8.67 9.10
C HIS A 31 0.40 9.07 7.64
N GLU A 32 -0.11 10.27 7.41
CA GLU A 32 -0.20 10.82 6.06
C GLU A 32 1.14 11.43 5.73
N VAL A 33 1.88 10.82 4.81
CA VAL A 33 3.29 11.10 4.56
C VAL A 33 3.58 11.45 3.11
N SER A 34 2.64 12.11 2.43
CA SER A 34 2.82 12.58 1.04
C SER A 34 4.00 13.51 0.92
N ARG A 35 4.33 14.25 1.99
CA ARG A 35 5.43 15.21 2.02
C ARG A 35 6.37 14.93 3.19
N THR A 36 7.64 15.26 2.99
CA THR A 36 8.63 15.32 4.06
C THR A 36 8.85 16.77 4.46
N ASP A 37 9.73 17.02 5.43
CA ASP A 37 10.15 18.39 5.81
C ASP A 37 10.79 19.14 4.64
N ALA A 38 11.35 18.41 3.67
CA ALA A 38 11.91 19.00 2.44
C ALA A 38 10.85 19.24 1.35
N GLY A 39 9.57 18.95 1.62
CA GLY A 39 8.48 19.07 0.66
C GLY A 39 8.11 17.74 0.01
N PRO A 40 7.39 17.78 -1.14
CA PRO A 40 7.01 16.57 -1.84
C PRO A 40 8.22 15.90 -2.50
N ASP A 41 8.14 14.58 -2.69
CA ASP A 41 9.13 13.85 -3.48
C ASP A 41 9.05 14.30 -4.96
N ALA A 42 10.19 14.34 -5.65
CA ALA A 42 10.23 14.74 -7.06
C ALA A 42 9.52 13.73 -7.98
N PHE A 43 9.51 12.44 -7.60
CA PHE A 43 8.95 11.36 -8.40
C PHE A 43 8.10 10.44 -7.54
N TYR A 44 7.04 9.87 -8.13
CA TYR A 44 6.24 8.84 -7.43
C TYR A 44 7.08 7.61 -7.05
N ALA A 45 8.14 7.33 -7.79
CA ALA A 45 9.05 6.23 -7.46
C ALA A 45 9.80 6.49 -6.14
N THR A 46 10.28 7.71 -5.93
CA THR A 46 10.96 8.10 -4.70
C THR A 46 10.00 8.07 -3.50
N LEU A 47 8.79 8.56 -3.70
CA LEU A 47 7.72 8.48 -2.70
C LEU A 47 7.44 7.03 -2.30
N SER A 48 7.28 6.17 -3.29
CA SER A 48 6.96 4.75 -3.07
C SER A 48 8.10 4.02 -2.37
N ASP A 49 9.34 4.29 -2.75
CA ASP A 49 10.53 3.73 -2.10
C ASP A 49 10.57 4.13 -0.62
N ARG A 50 10.37 5.40 -0.32
CA ARG A 50 10.37 5.92 1.05
C ARG A 50 9.31 5.24 1.92
N VAL A 51 8.09 5.12 1.42
CA VAL A 51 6.98 4.50 2.16
C VAL A 51 7.19 2.98 2.28
N ALA A 52 7.53 2.31 1.19
CA ALA A 52 7.75 0.86 1.17
C ALA A 52 8.93 0.46 2.06
N SER A 53 10.01 1.23 2.06
CA SER A 53 11.13 1.01 2.97
C SER A 53 10.70 1.11 4.43
N GLY A 54 9.79 2.05 4.75
CA GLY A 54 9.22 2.17 6.09
C GLY A 54 8.37 0.97 6.50
N VAL A 55 7.73 0.28 5.54
CA VAL A 55 7.04 -0.98 5.81
C VAL A 55 8.03 -2.10 6.10
N ILE A 56 9.11 -2.17 5.34
CA ILE A 56 10.14 -3.22 5.53
C ILE A 56 10.86 -3.05 6.87
N ASP A 57 11.18 -1.83 7.29
CA ASP A 57 11.92 -1.59 8.54
C ASP A 57 11.04 -1.57 9.79
N GLY A 58 9.73 -1.74 9.63
CA GLY A 58 8.78 -1.81 10.75
C GLY A 58 8.27 -0.46 11.23
N THR A 59 8.60 0.64 10.56
CA THR A 59 8.03 1.97 10.86
C THR A 59 6.53 1.95 10.62
N TYR A 60 6.07 1.24 9.60
CA TYR A 60 4.66 1.02 9.29
C TYR A 60 4.34 -0.45 9.14
N ASP A 61 3.12 -0.84 9.49
CA ASP A 61 2.64 -2.21 9.28
C ASP A 61 2.11 -2.40 7.86
N LYS A 62 1.38 -1.41 7.35
CA LYS A 62 0.80 -1.41 5.99
C LYS A 62 0.82 0.00 5.42
N ALA A 63 0.57 0.10 4.11
CA ALA A 63 0.49 1.39 3.45
C ALA A 63 -0.55 1.42 2.32
N ILE A 64 -1.02 2.61 2.02
CA ILE A 64 -1.84 2.90 0.84
C ILE A 64 -1.14 4.00 0.05
N LEU A 65 -0.86 3.75 -1.21
CA LEU A 65 -0.20 4.71 -2.10
C LEU A 65 -1.14 5.12 -3.23
N VAL A 66 -1.18 6.41 -3.51
CA VAL A 66 -2.11 6.99 -4.48
C VAL A 66 -1.33 7.84 -5.49
N CYS A 67 -1.58 7.60 -6.77
CA CYS A 67 -1.15 8.52 -7.82
C CYS A 67 -2.33 8.75 -8.79
N GLY A 68 -2.10 9.24 -9.98
CA GLY A 68 -3.19 9.46 -10.94
C GLY A 68 -3.89 8.16 -11.34
N THR A 69 -3.15 7.09 -11.58
CA THR A 69 -3.67 5.79 -12.02
C THR A 69 -3.49 4.67 -11.00
N GLY A 70 -2.64 4.86 -10.01
CA GLY A 70 -2.22 3.80 -9.08
C GLY A 70 -1.18 2.85 -9.66
N ILE A 71 -0.83 2.98 -10.94
CA ILE A 71 0.08 2.06 -11.63
C ILE A 71 1.54 2.35 -11.28
N GLY A 72 1.98 3.60 -11.40
CA GLY A 72 3.36 3.98 -11.14
C GLY A 72 3.80 3.70 -9.71
N VAL A 73 2.96 4.02 -8.73
CA VAL A 73 3.24 3.75 -7.32
C VAL A 73 3.24 2.24 -7.03
N CYS A 74 2.41 1.46 -7.71
CA CYS A 74 2.39 0.00 -7.56
C CYS A 74 3.69 -0.62 -8.08
N ILE A 75 4.08 -0.28 -9.30
CA ILE A 75 5.32 -0.79 -9.90
C ILE A 75 6.52 -0.42 -9.03
N SER A 76 6.57 0.85 -8.60
CA SER A 76 7.69 1.37 -7.80
C SER A 76 7.80 0.69 -6.44
N ALA A 77 6.67 0.53 -5.73
CA ALA A 77 6.66 -0.15 -4.44
C ALA A 77 7.16 -1.59 -4.56
N ASN A 78 6.76 -2.29 -5.62
CA ASN A 78 7.19 -3.67 -5.86
C ASN A 78 8.68 -3.80 -6.22
N LYS A 79 9.39 -2.70 -6.47
CA LYS A 79 10.86 -2.73 -6.65
C LYS A 79 11.60 -2.82 -5.33
N VAL A 80 10.95 -2.56 -4.22
CA VAL A 80 11.56 -2.68 -2.89
C VAL A 80 11.50 -4.15 -2.46
N PRO A 81 12.65 -4.82 -2.23
CA PRO A 81 12.66 -6.23 -1.85
C PRO A 81 11.80 -6.51 -0.61
N GLY A 82 11.00 -7.58 -0.69
CA GLY A 82 10.10 -7.98 0.38
C GLY A 82 8.70 -7.35 0.31
N ILE A 83 8.47 -6.40 -0.58
CA ILE A 83 7.15 -5.76 -0.74
C ILE A 83 6.30 -6.51 -1.76
N ARG A 84 5.04 -6.70 -1.38
CA ARG A 84 3.96 -7.14 -2.26
C ARG A 84 2.93 -6.02 -2.28
N ALA A 85 2.89 -5.26 -3.37
CA ALA A 85 1.94 -4.16 -3.58
C ALA A 85 0.97 -4.54 -4.68
N ALA A 86 -0.30 -4.20 -4.49
CA ALA A 86 -1.37 -4.53 -5.42
C ALA A 86 -2.18 -3.28 -5.80
N LEU A 87 -2.35 -3.08 -7.11
CA LEU A 87 -3.28 -2.07 -7.63
C LEU A 87 -4.71 -2.58 -7.43
N THR A 88 -5.52 -1.87 -6.67
CA THR A 88 -6.90 -2.28 -6.39
C THR A 88 -7.88 -1.14 -6.65
N HIS A 89 -8.83 -1.38 -7.55
CA HIS A 89 -9.91 -0.44 -7.87
C HIS A 89 -11.29 -1.01 -7.56
N ASP A 90 -11.35 -2.10 -6.80
CA ASP A 90 -12.57 -2.72 -6.33
C ASP A 90 -12.33 -3.37 -4.96
N THR A 91 -13.40 -3.61 -4.24
CA THR A 91 -13.33 -4.15 -2.88
C THR A 91 -12.91 -5.62 -2.85
N TYR A 92 -13.29 -6.41 -3.87
CA TYR A 92 -12.90 -7.81 -3.93
C TYR A 92 -11.38 -7.95 -4.11
N SER A 93 -10.80 -7.21 -5.05
CA SER A 93 -9.34 -7.22 -5.26
C SER A 93 -8.60 -6.77 -4.00
N ALA A 94 -9.10 -5.75 -3.30
CA ALA A 94 -8.49 -5.28 -2.05
C ALA A 94 -8.52 -6.35 -0.95
N GLU A 95 -9.66 -7.01 -0.78
CA GLU A 95 -9.79 -8.12 0.15
C GLU A 95 -8.81 -9.25 -0.21
N ARG A 96 -8.75 -9.63 -1.48
CA ARG A 96 -7.88 -10.72 -1.92
C ARG A 96 -6.40 -10.36 -1.89
N ALA A 97 -6.06 -9.10 -2.08
CA ALA A 97 -4.68 -8.63 -1.92
C ALA A 97 -4.14 -8.98 -0.52
N ALA A 98 -4.96 -8.79 0.51
CA ALA A 98 -4.60 -9.19 1.87
C ALA A 98 -4.68 -10.71 2.06
N LEU A 99 -5.80 -11.33 1.72
CA LEU A 99 -6.07 -12.73 2.05
C LEU A 99 -5.35 -13.73 1.15
N SER A 100 -5.15 -13.41 -0.12
CA SER A 100 -4.51 -14.34 -1.08
C SER A 100 -3.03 -14.07 -1.26
N ASN A 101 -2.59 -12.82 -1.12
CA ASN A 101 -1.25 -12.40 -1.50
C ASN A 101 -0.44 -11.80 -0.34
N ASN A 102 -1.04 -11.64 0.81
CA ASN A 102 -0.41 -11.00 1.97
C ASN A 102 0.26 -9.68 1.57
N ALA A 103 -0.45 -8.86 0.77
CA ALA A 103 0.05 -7.57 0.34
C ALA A 103 0.14 -6.63 1.54
N GLN A 104 1.27 -5.96 1.70
CA GLN A 104 1.46 -4.94 2.71
C GLN A 104 0.94 -3.58 2.23
N ILE A 105 0.87 -3.40 0.91
CA ILE A 105 0.54 -2.13 0.28
C ILE A 105 -0.52 -2.36 -0.79
N ILE A 106 -1.56 -1.52 -0.78
CA ILE A 106 -2.43 -1.38 -1.95
C ILE A 106 -2.22 -0.01 -2.56
N THR A 107 -2.48 0.08 -3.86
CA THR A 107 -2.42 1.34 -4.59
C THR A 107 -3.71 1.60 -5.32
N MET A 108 -4.00 2.86 -5.61
CA MET A 108 -5.18 3.26 -6.34
C MET A 108 -4.96 4.57 -7.08
N GLY A 109 -5.79 4.83 -8.08
CA GLY A 109 -5.69 6.01 -8.93
C GLY A 109 -6.75 7.04 -8.63
N ALA A 110 -6.34 8.24 -8.24
CA ALA A 110 -7.24 9.35 -7.94
C ALA A 110 -8.05 9.80 -9.17
N ARG A 111 -7.54 9.54 -10.37
CA ARG A 111 -8.24 9.84 -11.62
C ARG A 111 -9.14 8.70 -12.09
N VAL A 112 -9.09 7.54 -11.43
CA VAL A 112 -9.83 6.35 -11.84
C VAL A 112 -11.08 6.14 -11.00
N ILE A 113 -10.97 6.36 -9.68
CA ILE A 113 -12.06 6.12 -8.73
C ILE A 113 -12.37 7.37 -7.91
N GLY A 114 -13.60 7.44 -7.42
CA GLY A 114 -14.04 8.50 -6.53
C GLY A 114 -13.74 8.20 -5.07
N THR A 115 -13.97 9.16 -4.21
CA THR A 115 -13.61 9.09 -2.78
C THR A 115 -14.38 8.01 -2.03
N GLU A 116 -15.66 7.81 -2.31
CA GLU A 116 -16.47 6.82 -1.58
C GLU A 116 -16.04 5.39 -1.92
N LEU A 117 -15.74 5.11 -3.19
CA LEU A 117 -15.20 3.80 -3.56
C LEU A 117 -13.80 3.61 -2.97
N ALA A 118 -12.96 4.64 -2.97
CA ALA A 118 -11.63 4.57 -2.37
C ALA A 118 -11.70 4.20 -0.88
N LYS A 119 -12.62 4.80 -0.13
CA LYS A 119 -12.86 4.46 1.29
C LYS A 119 -13.28 3.01 1.46
N ALA A 120 -14.21 2.53 0.63
CA ALA A 120 -14.68 1.14 0.68
C ALA A 120 -13.53 0.16 0.37
N ILE A 121 -12.68 0.48 -0.60
CA ILE A 121 -11.50 -0.32 -0.96
C ILE A 121 -10.51 -0.38 0.21
N ALA A 122 -10.20 0.76 0.81
CA ALA A 122 -9.31 0.83 1.97
C ALA A 122 -9.86 0.00 3.14
N ASP A 123 -11.14 0.13 3.44
CA ASP A 123 -11.80 -0.63 4.49
C ASP A 123 -11.74 -2.14 4.23
N ALA A 124 -11.99 -2.57 2.99
CA ALA A 124 -11.94 -3.98 2.62
C ALA A 124 -10.52 -4.58 2.78
N PHE A 125 -9.49 -3.83 2.43
CA PHE A 125 -8.10 -4.26 2.60
C PHE A 125 -7.71 -4.36 4.08
N LEU A 126 -8.04 -3.34 4.86
CA LEU A 126 -7.59 -3.23 6.25
C LEU A 126 -8.39 -4.12 7.22
N ALA A 127 -9.56 -4.59 6.81
CA ALA A 127 -10.36 -5.51 7.62
C ALA A 127 -9.79 -6.94 7.67
N GLN A 128 -8.82 -7.26 6.80
CA GLN A 128 -8.34 -8.63 6.63
C GLN A 128 -6.99 -8.86 7.31
N THR A 129 -6.80 -10.10 7.75
CA THR A 129 -5.51 -10.59 8.26
C THR A 129 -5.15 -11.85 7.49
N PHE A 130 -3.92 -11.90 6.96
CA PHE A 130 -3.44 -13.08 6.24
C PHE A 130 -3.27 -14.27 7.19
N ASP A 131 -3.77 -15.42 6.76
CA ASP A 131 -3.58 -16.69 7.49
C ASP A 131 -2.31 -17.39 6.99
N GLU A 132 -1.25 -17.33 7.78
CA GLU A 132 0.04 -17.96 7.44
C GLU A 132 -0.02 -19.49 7.39
N ASN A 133 -1.07 -20.09 7.93
CA ASN A 133 -1.30 -21.53 7.88
C ASN A 133 -2.42 -21.93 6.90
N GLY A 134 -2.94 -20.95 6.16
CA GLY A 134 -4.02 -21.13 5.20
C GLY A 134 -3.55 -21.66 3.85
N ARG A 135 -4.50 -21.86 2.96
CA ARG A 135 -4.25 -22.41 1.63
C ARG A 135 -3.43 -21.48 0.71
N SER A 136 -3.37 -20.19 1.00
CA SER A 136 -2.60 -19.23 0.20
C SER A 136 -1.15 -19.07 0.66
N ALA A 137 -0.78 -19.66 1.79
CA ALA A 137 0.57 -19.51 2.36
C ALA A 137 1.66 -19.99 1.40
N GLY A 138 1.45 -21.12 0.72
CA GLY A 138 2.39 -21.65 -0.25
C GLY A 138 2.60 -20.74 -1.45
N ASN A 139 1.54 -20.08 -1.93
CA ASN A 139 1.64 -19.13 -3.02
C ASN A 139 2.45 -17.89 -2.63
N VAL A 140 2.23 -17.37 -1.44
CA VAL A 140 2.98 -16.20 -0.94
C VAL A 140 4.45 -16.56 -0.73
N GLN A 141 4.73 -17.75 -0.19
CA GLN A 141 6.12 -18.22 -0.06
C GLN A 141 6.81 -18.28 -1.42
N ALA A 142 6.13 -18.77 -2.46
CA ALA A 142 6.67 -18.83 -3.81
C ALA A 142 6.95 -17.42 -4.38
N ILE A 143 6.08 -16.45 -4.12
CA ILE A 143 6.34 -15.04 -4.47
C ILE A 143 7.63 -14.55 -3.81
N ASN A 144 7.78 -14.82 -2.52
CA ASN A 144 8.95 -14.38 -1.76
C ASN A 144 10.24 -15.07 -2.26
N GLU A 145 10.17 -16.32 -2.69
CA GLU A 145 11.31 -17.02 -3.27
C GLU A 145 11.74 -16.40 -4.61
N VAL A 146 10.78 -16.04 -5.46
CA VAL A 146 11.09 -15.32 -6.71
C VAL A 146 11.75 -13.97 -6.41
N ASP A 147 11.21 -13.22 -5.46
CA ASP A 147 11.78 -11.94 -5.06
C ASP A 147 13.23 -12.12 -4.58
N GLY A 148 13.47 -13.07 -3.68
CA GLY A 148 14.79 -13.37 -3.15
C GLY A 148 15.79 -13.81 -4.23
N LYS A 149 15.32 -14.52 -5.25
CA LYS A 149 16.17 -14.98 -6.35
C LYS A 149 16.80 -13.82 -7.13
N TYR A 150 16.07 -12.73 -7.32
CA TYR A 150 16.55 -11.60 -8.14
C TYR A 150 17.06 -10.42 -7.31
N ASN A 151 16.72 -10.33 -6.03
CA ASN A 151 17.06 -9.22 -5.16
C ASN A 151 18.04 -9.58 -4.03
N ALA A 152 18.44 -10.84 -3.92
CA ALA A 152 19.46 -11.27 -2.97
C ALA A 152 20.86 -10.87 -3.49
N ARG A 153 21.41 -9.79 -2.94
CA ARG A 153 22.74 -9.29 -3.30
C ARG A 153 23.53 -8.85 -2.08
#